data_29933429db82223073d62fcd38f9bbed
#
_entry.id   29933429db82223073d62fcd38f9bbed
#
_cell.length_a   1.000
_cell.length_b   1.000
_cell.length_c   1.000
_cell.angle_alpha   90.00
_cell.angle_beta   90.00
_cell.angle_gamma   90.00
#
_symmetry.space_group_name_H-M   'P 1'
#
loop_
_entity.id
_entity.type
_entity.pdbx_description
1 polymer ?
#
loop_
_entity_poly.entity_id
_entity_poly.type
_entity_poly.pdbx_seq_one_letter_code
_entity_poly.pdbx_strand_id
1 'polypeptide(L)'
;MSIARKRILVTGGAGFLGSHLCERLWQDGHDVLCVDNYFTGSKANVAHLLGTSRFEAMRHDITFPLYVEVDEIYNLACPASPIHYQFDPVQTTKTSVVGAINMLGLAKRTRARILQASTSEVYGDPEISPQTEEYRGNVNPLGPRACYDEGKRCAETLFFDYHRQHKTRVKVVRIFNTYGPRMHPQDGRVVSNFIIQALTGQDITLYGDGLQTRAFCYVDDLVEGFVRMMATDEATIGPVNLGNPHEITVKSLAERIIAITGAKSRLVYRPLPQDDPMQRCPDISRAGAWLGWAPKVDLDTGLQRTIAYFEKLLATRPEAA
;
A
#
# COMPACT_ATOMS: atom_id res chain seq x y z
N MET A 1 -24.88 -15.25 -10.22
CA MET A 1 -25.43 -14.96 -8.86
C MET A 1 -25.20 -13.48 -8.61
N SER A 2 -26.26 -12.72 -8.24
CA SER A 2 -26.10 -11.32 -7.84
C SER A 2 -25.28 -11.26 -6.55
N ILE A 3 -24.12 -10.61 -6.56
CA ILE A 3 -23.34 -10.37 -5.34
C ILE A 3 -24.21 -9.49 -4.43
N ALA A 4 -24.43 -9.92 -3.19
CA ALA A 4 -25.18 -9.11 -2.24
C ALA A 4 -24.45 -7.78 -2.01
N ARG A 5 -25.17 -6.67 -2.20
CA ARG A 5 -24.65 -5.32 -1.99
C ARG A 5 -24.25 -5.13 -0.53
N LYS A 6 -23.04 -4.64 -0.27
CA LYS A 6 -22.49 -4.37 1.05
C LYS A 6 -22.17 -2.89 1.18
N ARG A 7 -22.18 -2.37 2.41
CA ARG A 7 -21.57 -1.09 2.74
C ARG A 7 -20.15 -1.31 3.26
N ILE A 8 -19.16 -0.79 2.54
CA ILE A 8 -17.73 -1.08 2.77
C ILE A 8 -16.99 0.20 3.11
N LEU A 9 -16.32 0.19 4.26
CA LEU A 9 -15.42 1.27 4.70
C LEU A 9 -14.00 1.02 4.19
N VAL A 10 -13.40 2.02 3.56
CA VAL A 10 -11.98 2.04 3.19
C VAL A 10 -11.30 3.21 3.90
N THR A 11 -10.48 2.93 4.91
CA THR A 11 -9.65 3.97 5.55
C THR A 11 -8.40 4.22 4.73
N GLY A 12 -7.92 5.47 4.66
CA GLY A 12 -6.89 5.85 3.68
C GLY A 12 -7.40 5.76 2.24
N GLY A 13 -8.73 5.89 2.06
CA GLY A 13 -9.40 5.64 0.78
C GLY A 13 -9.10 6.66 -0.32
N ALA A 14 -8.58 7.84 0.02
CA ALA A 14 -8.10 8.84 -0.95
C ALA A 14 -6.60 8.74 -1.23
N GLY A 15 -5.90 7.79 -0.60
CA GLY A 15 -4.50 7.46 -0.85
C GLY A 15 -4.29 6.68 -2.16
N PHE A 16 -3.05 6.29 -2.42
CA PHE A 16 -2.68 5.52 -3.60
C PHE A 16 -3.50 4.21 -3.71
N LEU A 17 -3.27 3.26 -2.82
CA LEU A 17 -3.94 1.96 -2.86
C LEU A 17 -5.44 2.08 -2.58
N GLY A 18 -5.80 2.93 -1.60
CA GLY A 18 -7.19 3.11 -1.19
C GLY A 18 -8.10 3.60 -2.31
N SER A 19 -7.62 4.51 -3.17
CA SER A 19 -8.43 5.04 -4.27
C SER A 19 -8.72 4.01 -5.36
N HIS A 20 -7.74 3.14 -5.68
CA HIS A 20 -7.97 2.01 -6.59
C HIS A 20 -8.92 0.98 -5.99
N LEU A 21 -8.79 0.70 -4.70
CA LEU A 21 -9.70 -0.21 -4.01
C LEU A 21 -11.13 0.36 -3.94
N CYS A 22 -11.29 1.64 -3.62
CA CYS A 22 -12.59 2.31 -3.62
C CYS A 22 -13.28 2.20 -4.99
N GLU A 23 -12.54 2.48 -6.07
CA GLU A 23 -13.05 2.38 -7.44
C GLU A 23 -13.46 0.94 -7.79
N ARG A 24 -12.63 -0.05 -7.46
CA ARG A 24 -12.92 -1.46 -7.69
C ARG A 24 -14.18 -1.91 -6.94
N LEU A 25 -14.31 -1.60 -5.65
CA LEU A 25 -15.47 -1.97 -4.85
C LEU A 25 -16.76 -1.30 -5.33
N TRP A 26 -16.65 -0.04 -5.77
CA TRP A 26 -17.78 0.68 -6.38
C TRP A 26 -18.20 0.05 -7.71
N GLN A 27 -17.25 -0.35 -8.58
CA GLN A 27 -17.50 -1.07 -9.83
C GLN A 27 -18.14 -2.44 -9.58
N ASP A 28 -17.72 -3.15 -8.53
CA ASP A 28 -18.29 -4.43 -8.10
C ASP A 28 -19.73 -4.30 -7.54
N GLY A 29 -20.26 -3.06 -7.44
CA GLY A 29 -21.66 -2.79 -7.08
C GLY A 29 -21.90 -2.49 -5.60
N HIS A 30 -20.87 -2.30 -4.79
CA HIS A 30 -20.98 -2.02 -3.36
C HIS A 30 -21.20 -0.52 -3.05
N ASP A 31 -21.68 -0.22 -1.84
CA ASP A 31 -21.70 1.11 -1.27
C ASP A 31 -20.34 1.36 -0.58
N VAL A 32 -19.59 2.35 -1.05
CA VAL A 32 -18.23 2.61 -0.57
C VAL A 32 -18.20 3.88 0.26
N LEU A 33 -17.76 3.76 1.52
CA LEU A 33 -17.42 4.87 2.40
C LEU A 33 -15.90 5.05 2.42
N CYS A 34 -15.41 6.04 1.70
CA CYS A 34 -14.01 6.46 1.66
C CYS A 34 -13.72 7.38 2.84
N VAL A 35 -12.87 6.95 3.77
CA VAL A 35 -12.45 7.74 4.94
C VAL A 35 -10.97 8.07 4.84
N ASP A 36 -10.62 9.37 4.90
CA ASP A 36 -9.24 9.85 4.80
C ASP A 36 -9.08 11.18 5.53
N ASN A 37 -7.94 11.44 6.16
CA ASN A 37 -7.62 12.74 6.75
C ASN A 37 -6.92 13.68 5.76
N TYR A 38 -6.56 13.15 4.57
CA TYR A 38 -5.84 13.82 3.49
C TYR A 38 -4.42 14.28 3.86
N PHE A 39 -3.76 13.56 4.75
CA PHE A 39 -2.35 13.83 5.05
C PHE A 39 -1.43 13.46 3.86
N THR A 40 -1.60 12.25 3.32
CA THR A 40 -0.90 11.80 2.09
C THR A 40 -1.87 11.52 0.94
N GLY A 41 -3.15 11.36 1.24
CA GLY A 41 -4.22 11.17 0.27
C GLY A 41 -4.61 12.49 -0.42
N SER A 42 -5.24 12.37 -1.59
CA SER A 42 -5.72 13.51 -2.37
C SER A 42 -7.17 13.31 -2.81
N LYS A 43 -8.00 14.35 -2.69
CA LYS A 43 -9.36 14.34 -3.26
C LYS A 43 -9.35 14.06 -4.76
N ALA A 44 -8.30 14.47 -5.47
CA ALA A 44 -8.14 14.21 -6.90
C ALA A 44 -8.15 12.71 -7.24
N ASN A 45 -7.63 11.85 -6.34
CA ASN A 45 -7.59 10.41 -6.56
C ASN A 45 -8.97 9.75 -6.62
N VAL A 46 -9.98 10.36 -5.97
CA VAL A 46 -11.36 9.85 -5.91
C VAL A 46 -12.37 10.80 -6.56
N ALA A 47 -11.89 11.87 -7.23
CA ALA A 47 -12.76 12.91 -7.79
C ALA A 47 -13.80 12.37 -8.78
N HIS A 48 -13.43 11.35 -9.56
CA HIS A 48 -14.31 10.69 -10.54
C HIS A 48 -15.45 9.88 -9.91
N LEU A 49 -15.36 9.58 -8.60
CA LEU A 49 -16.42 8.87 -7.85
C LEU A 49 -17.32 9.85 -7.07
N LEU A 50 -16.86 11.09 -6.83
CA LEU A 50 -17.64 12.08 -6.09
C LEU A 50 -18.93 12.43 -6.83
N GLY A 51 -20.04 12.49 -6.11
CA GLY A 51 -21.36 12.74 -6.67
C GLY A 51 -22.02 11.54 -7.37
N THR A 52 -21.33 10.41 -7.50
CA THR A 52 -21.95 9.18 -7.99
C THR A 52 -22.79 8.52 -6.88
N SER A 53 -23.81 7.76 -7.27
CA SER A 53 -24.55 6.91 -6.33
C SER A 53 -23.60 5.87 -5.72
N ARG A 54 -23.79 5.50 -4.46
CA ARG A 54 -23.04 4.46 -3.77
C ARG A 54 -21.58 4.80 -3.38
N PHE A 55 -21.17 6.07 -3.53
CA PHE A 55 -19.87 6.52 -3.05
C PHE A 55 -20.01 7.74 -2.14
N GLU A 56 -19.41 7.64 -0.95
CA GLU A 56 -19.37 8.71 0.04
C GLU A 56 -17.92 8.94 0.46
N ALA A 57 -17.47 10.19 0.49
CA ALA A 57 -16.14 10.59 0.98
C ALA A 57 -16.27 11.37 2.27
N MET A 58 -15.63 10.88 3.33
CA MET A 58 -15.64 11.49 4.66
C MET A 58 -14.21 11.87 5.07
N ARG A 59 -14.02 13.14 5.46
CA ARG A 59 -12.76 13.58 6.09
C ARG A 59 -12.77 13.18 7.56
N HIS A 60 -11.89 12.23 7.95
CA HIS A 60 -11.77 11.79 9.33
C HIS A 60 -10.37 11.21 9.58
N ASP A 61 -9.84 11.41 10.79
CA ASP A 61 -8.61 10.78 11.26
C ASP A 61 -8.96 9.56 12.13
N ILE A 62 -8.50 8.37 11.74
CA ILE A 62 -8.84 7.13 12.41
C ILE A 62 -8.25 7.00 13.82
N THR A 63 -7.36 7.89 14.24
CA THR A 63 -6.91 7.97 15.64
C THR A 63 -8.03 8.43 16.58
N PHE A 64 -9.14 8.93 16.04
CA PHE A 64 -10.38 9.20 16.75
C PHE A 64 -11.43 8.13 16.44
N PRO A 65 -12.34 7.81 17.40
CA PRO A 65 -13.42 6.87 17.16
C PRO A 65 -14.34 7.29 16.02
N LEU A 66 -14.79 6.32 15.22
CA LEU A 66 -15.75 6.49 14.14
C LEU A 66 -16.99 5.62 14.39
N TYR A 67 -18.18 6.22 14.25
CA TYR A 67 -19.45 5.54 14.48
C TYR A 67 -20.26 5.50 13.17
N VAL A 68 -20.14 4.40 12.44
CA VAL A 68 -20.86 4.14 11.19
C VAL A 68 -21.31 2.68 11.14
N GLU A 69 -22.32 2.36 10.33
CA GLU A 69 -22.76 0.99 10.10
C GLU A 69 -22.15 0.50 8.77
N VAL A 70 -21.42 -0.62 8.83
CA VAL A 70 -20.70 -1.18 7.69
C VAL A 70 -20.62 -2.71 7.80
N ASP A 71 -20.54 -3.38 6.65
CA ASP A 71 -20.43 -4.84 6.55
C ASP A 71 -18.96 -5.29 6.49
N GLU A 72 -18.11 -4.47 5.87
CA GLU A 72 -16.68 -4.74 5.69
C GLU A 72 -15.84 -3.48 5.89
N ILE A 73 -14.60 -3.66 6.39
CA ILE A 73 -13.63 -2.60 6.61
C ILE A 73 -12.30 -3.00 5.99
N TYR A 74 -11.75 -2.15 5.12
CA TYR A 74 -10.37 -2.23 4.66
C TYR A 74 -9.57 -1.15 5.37
N ASN A 75 -8.71 -1.54 6.31
CA ASN A 75 -7.90 -0.62 7.10
C ASN A 75 -6.54 -0.37 6.44
N LEU A 76 -6.49 0.67 5.57
CA LEU A 76 -5.29 1.04 4.82
C LEU A 76 -4.63 2.34 5.33
N ALA A 77 -5.31 3.11 6.19
CA ALA A 77 -4.81 4.41 6.63
C ALA A 77 -3.51 4.29 7.43
N CYS A 78 -2.43 4.74 6.84
CA CYS A 78 -1.13 4.98 7.45
C CYS A 78 -0.22 5.67 6.42
N PRO A 79 0.61 6.66 6.78
CA PRO A 79 1.71 7.09 5.94
C PRO A 79 2.63 5.90 5.65
N ALA A 80 2.93 5.64 4.38
CA ALA A 80 3.59 4.40 3.96
C ALA A 80 4.92 4.63 3.20
N SER A 81 5.38 5.86 3.10
CA SER A 81 6.68 6.17 2.53
C SER A 81 7.60 6.85 3.55
N PRO A 82 8.93 6.64 3.48
CA PRO A 82 9.89 7.18 4.46
C PRO A 82 9.74 8.68 4.69
N ILE A 83 9.60 9.46 3.64
CA ILE A 83 9.45 10.93 3.72
C ILE A 83 8.23 11.30 4.58
N HIS A 84 7.12 10.58 4.42
CA HIS A 84 5.87 10.91 5.10
C HIS A 84 5.80 10.36 6.52
N TYR A 85 6.20 9.08 6.75
CA TYR A 85 6.10 8.51 8.09
C TYR A 85 7.17 9.04 9.06
N GLN A 86 8.31 9.54 8.54
CA GLN A 86 9.35 10.18 9.34
C GLN A 86 9.08 11.67 9.58
N PHE A 87 8.17 12.30 8.84
CA PHE A 87 7.77 13.70 9.06
C PHE A 87 7.09 13.88 10.43
N ASP A 88 6.19 12.97 10.79
CA ASP A 88 5.60 12.90 12.13
C ASP A 88 5.55 11.43 12.59
N PRO A 89 6.67 10.93 13.17
CA PRO A 89 6.80 9.53 13.56
C PRO A 89 5.84 9.15 14.69
N VAL A 90 5.52 10.08 15.60
CA VAL A 90 4.57 9.85 16.69
C VAL A 90 3.17 9.67 16.15
N GLN A 91 2.74 10.53 15.21
CA GLN A 91 1.44 10.40 14.57
C GLN A 91 1.35 9.14 13.71
N THR A 92 2.44 8.74 13.05
CA THR A 92 2.51 7.47 12.30
C THR A 92 2.26 6.28 13.20
N THR A 93 2.94 6.22 14.36
CA THR A 93 2.72 5.16 15.36
C THR A 93 1.28 5.19 15.88
N LYS A 94 0.74 6.37 16.22
CA LYS A 94 -0.67 6.51 16.65
C LYS A 94 -1.64 6.01 15.59
N THR A 95 -1.44 6.35 14.32
CA THR A 95 -2.31 5.91 13.23
C THR A 95 -2.29 4.40 13.09
N SER A 96 -1.12 3.76 13.20
CA SER A 96 -0.99 2.31 13.11
C SER A 96 -1.62 1.59 14.31
N VAL A 97 -1.44 2.10 15.54
CA VAL A 97 -1.84 1.42 16.77
C VAL A 97 -3.24 1.86 17.22
N VAL A 98 -3.43 3.16 17.50
CA VAL A 98 -4.73 3.67 17.98
C VAL A 98 -5.78 3.57 16.87
N GLY A 99 -5.38 3.87 15.62
CA GLY A 99 -6.27 3.69 14.47
C GLY A 99 -6.71 2.23 14.31
N ALA A 100 -5.81 1.25 14.48
CA ALA A 100 -6.16 -0.16 14.46
C ALA A 100 -7.14 -0.52 15.58
N ILE A 101 -6.92 -0.03 16.82
CA ILE A 101 -7.83 -0.26 17.96
C ILE A 101 -9.23 0.29 17.64
N ASN A 102 -9.33 1.52 17.11
CA ASN A 102 -10.61 2.13 16.78
C ASN A 102 -11.35 1.35 15.68
N MET A 103 -10.64 0.93 14.62
CA MET A 103 -11.26 0.16 13.52
C MET A 103 -11.65 -1.26 13.95
N LEU A 104 -10.87 -1.90 14.80
CA LEU A 104 -11.22 -3.19 15.41
C LEU A 104 -12.42 -3.06 16.37
N GLY A 105 -12.49 -1.97 17.13
CA GLY A 105 -13.66 -1.64 17.97
C GLY A 105 -14.92 -1.43 17.13
N LEU A 106 -14.81 -0.72 16.01
CA LEU A 106 -15.90 -0.56 15.04
C LEU A 106 -16.32 -1.92 14.45
N ALA A 107 -15.35 -2.72 13.97
CA ALA A 107 -15.63 -4.04 13.41
C ALA A 107 -16.33 -4.98 14.42
N LYS A 108 -15.89 -4.96 15.70
CA LYS A 108 -16.54 -5.71 16.76
C LYS A 108 -17.99 -5.24 16.98
N ARG A 109 -18.24 -3.94 17.03
CA ARG A 109 -19.57 -3.35 17.24
C ARG A 109 -20.54 -3.69 16.10
N THR A 110 -20.10 -3.52 14.85
CA THR A 110 -20.95 -3.75 13.66
C THR A 110 -20.96 -5.19 13.19
N ARG A 111 -20.12 -6.06 13.79
CA ARG A 111 -19.85 -7.43 13.32
C ARG A 111 -19.29 -7.46 11.90
N ALA A 112 -18.66 -6.36 11.46
CA ALA A 112 -18.02 -6.28 10.17
C ALA A 112 -16.79 -7.20 10.06
N ARG A 113 -16.48 -7.66 8.85
CA ARG A 113 -15.19 -8.26 8.55
C ARG A 113 -14.19 -7.14 8.32
N ILE A 114 -12.97 -7.28 8.86
CA ILE A 114 -11.95 -6.24 8.74
C ILE A 114 -10.65 -6.81 8.20
N LEU A 115 -10.08 -6.14 7.17
CA LEU A 115 -8.76 -6.43 6.62
C LEU A 115 -7.75 -5.38 7.07
N GLN A 116 -6.61 -5.83 7.59
CA GLN A 116 -5.43 -5.00 7.87
C GLN A 116 -4.47 -5.02 6.70
N ALA A 117 -4.22 -3.85 6.15
CA ALA A 117 -3.08 -3.63 5.26
C ALA A 117 -1.80 -3.51 6.09
N SER A 118 -1.15 -4.65 6.31
CA SER A 118 0.20 -4.71 6.87
C SER A 118 1.23 -4.54 5.75
N THR A 119 2.48 -4.79 6.02
CA THR A 119 3.59 -4.44 5.14
C THR A 119 4.70 -5.47 5.22
N SER A 120 5.52 -5.57 4.17
CA SER A 120 6.78 -6.30 4.21
C SER A 120 7.81 -5.71 5.19
N GLU A 121 7.59 -4.47 5.65
CA GLU A 121 8.47 -3.82 6.64
C GLU A 121 8.43 -4.51 8.01
N VAL A 122 7.40 -5.33 8.30
CA VAL A 122 7.36 -6.19 9.50
C VAL A 122 8.49 -7.22 9.54
N TYR A 123 9.12 -7.48 8.40
CA TYR A 123 10.28 -8.36 8.28
C TYR A 123 11.61 -7.64 8.59
N GLY A 124 11.63 -6.31 8.61
CA GLY A 124 12.84 -5.51 8.86
C GLY A 124 13.91 -5.70 7.79
N ASP A 125 15.17 -5.85 8.21
CA ASP A 125 16.28 -6.30 7.37
C ASP A 125 16.36 -7.83 7.42
N PRO A 126 15.77 -8.54 6.42
CA PRO A 126 15.52 -9.96 6.52
C PRO A 126 16.79 -10.79 6.30
N GLU A 127 16.96 -11.82 7.13
CA GLU A 127 18.03 -12.81 7.00
C GLU A 127 17.69 -13.93 6.01
N ILE A 128 16.45 -13.98 5.54
CA ILE A 128 15.98 -14.98 4.56
C ILE A 128 15.39 -14.28 3.32
N SER A 129 15.59 -14.91 2.16
CA SER A 129 14.98 -14.49 0.90
C SER A 129 14.64 -15.72 0.06
N PRO A 130 13.42 -15.84 -0.51
CA PRO A 130 12.27 -14.92 -0.31
C PRO A 130 11.71 -14.99 1.12
N GLN A 131 11.04 -13.91 1.57
CA GLN A 131 10.42 -13.83 2.90
C GLN A 131 9.12 -14.62 2.92
N THR A 132 9.03 -15.62 3.80
CA THR A 132 7.81 -16.38 4.10
C THR A 132 7.05 -15.75 5.27
N GLU A 133 5.76 -16.03 5.41
CA GLU A 133 4.93 -15.48 6.48
C GLU A 133 5.29 -16.03 7.88
N GLU A 134 5.98 -17.15 7.96
CA GLU A 134 6.51 -17.74 9.21
C GLU A 134 7.71 -16.98 9.75
N TYR A 135 8.42 -16.24 8.91
CA TYR A 135 9.56 -15.47 9.34
C TYR A 135 9.15 -14.31 10.24
N ARG A 136 9.70 -14.26 11.45
CA ARG A 136 9.29 -13.28 12.48
C ARG A 136 9.87 -11.89 12.29
N GLY A 137 10.86 -11.76 11.42
CA GLY A 137 11.49 -10.49 11.09
C GLY A 137 12.68 -10.13 11.99
N ASN A 138 13.45 -9.15 11.49
CA ASN A 138 14.61 -8.55 12.15
C ASN A 138 14.47 -7.01 12.04
N VAL A 139 13.61 -6.43 12.89
CA VAL A 139 13.30 -5.00 12.89
C VAL A 139 14.20 -4.28 13.90
N ASN A 140 14.77 -3.12 13.51
CA ASN A 140 15.45 -2.22 14.40
C ASN A 140 14.43 -1.33 15.15
N PRO A 141 14.12 -1.58 16.44
CA PRO A 141 13.08 -0.84 17.17
C PRO A 141 13.50 0.60 17.52
N LEU A 142 14.77 0.96 17.36
CA LEU A 142 15.32 2.28 17.71
C LEU A 142 15.62 3.13 16.45
N GLY A 143 15.52 2.53 15.26
CA GLY A 143 15.84 3.20 14.01
C GLY A 143 14.77 4.20 13.56
N PRO A 144 15.08 5.08 12.59
CA PRO A 144 14.14 6.10 12.10
C PRO A 144 12.91 5.51 11.41
N ARG A 145 12.93 4.22 11.04
CA ARG A 145 11.81 3.49 10.43
C ARG A 145 10.88 2.82 11.46
N ALA A 146 11.32 2.70 12.72
CA ALA A 146 10.62 1.96 13.78
C ALA A 146 9.16 2.42 14.00
N CYS A 147 8.87 3.71 13.84
CA CYS A 147 7.52 4.25 13.97
C CYS A 147 6.51 3.59 13.02
N TYR A 148 6.95 3.21 11.82
CA TYR A 148 6.15 2.50 10.84
C TYR A 148 6.23 0.98 11.04
N ASP A 149 7.43 0.43 11.12
CA ASP A 149 7.70 -1.00 11.17
C ASP A 149 7.08 -1.63 12.43
N GLU A 150 7.41 -1.13 13.62
CA GLU A 150 6.83 -1.59 14.89
C GLU A 150 5.35 -1.22 15.04
N GLY A 151 4.93 -0.06 14.51
CA GLY A 151 3.51 0.31 14.46
C GLY A 151 2.68 -0.73 13.70
N LYS A 152 3.16 -1.22 12.56
CA LYS A 152 2.49 -2.27 11.77
C LYS A 152 2.56 -3.65 12.45
N ARG A 153 3.68 -4.01 13.08
CA ARG A 153 3.80 -5.23 13.89
C ARG A 153 2.81 -5.24 15.04
N CYS A 154 2.70 -4.14 15.78
CA CYS A 154 1.72 -3.96 16.84
C CYS A 154 0.28 -4.08 16.31
N ALA A 155 -0.02 -3.48 15.15
CA ALA A 155 -1.34 -3.61 14.52
C ALA A 155 -1.68 -5.08 14.18
N GLU A 156 -0.74 -5.86 13.63
CA GLU A 156 -0.95 -7.31 13.42
C GLU A 156 -1.28 -8.02 14.73
N THR A 157 -0.51 -7.76 15.81
CA THR A 157 -0.76 -8.35 17.13
C THR A 157 -2.18 -8.04 17.60
N LEU A 158 -2.63 -6.78 17.51
CA LEU A 158 -3.97 -6.38 17.89
C LEU A 158 -5.05 -7.10 17.08
N PHE A 159 -4.88 -7.29 15.77
CA PHE A 159 -5.82 -8.01 14.92
C PHE A 159 -5.96 -9.46 15.37
N PHE A 160 -4.86 -10.17 15.62
CA PHE A 160 -4.89 -11.53 16.11
C PHE A 160 -5.48 -11.63 17.53
N ASP A 161 -5.22 -10.67 18.42
CA ASP A 161 -5.77 -10.65 19.77
C ASP A 161 -7.28 -10.39 19.76
N TYR A 162 -7.77 -9.45 18.95
CA TYR A 162 -9.20 -9.25 18.78
C TYR A 162 -9.92 -10.48 18.22
N HIS A 163 -9.26 -11.20 17.31
CA HIS A 163 -9.78 -12.47 16.81
C HIS A 163 -9.85 -13.51 17.94
N ARG A 164 -8.76 -13.72 18.68
CA ARG A 164 -8.69 -14.70 19.77
C ARG A 164 -9.70 -14.42 20.87
N GLN A 165 -9.76 -13.18 21.33
CA GLN A 165 -10.56 -12.76 22.47
C GLN A 165 -12.03 -12.52 22.10
N HIS A 166 -12.30 -11.88 20.97
CA HIS A 166 -13.63 -11.36 20.63
C HIS A 166 -14.27 -12.05 19.43
N LYS A 167 -13.57 -12.98 18.80
CA LYS A 167 -14.00 -13.64 17.55
C LYS A 167 -14.29 -12.65 16.42
N THR A 168 -13.63 -11.48 16.45
CA THR A 168 -13.69 -10.51 15.36
C THR A 168 -13.20 -11.17 14.06
N ARG A 169 -13.93 -10.97 12.97
CA ARG A 169 -13.63 -11.56 11.67
C ARG A 169 -12.52 -10.75 10.99
N VAL A 170 -11.27 -11.11 11.25
CA VAL A 170 -10.10 -10.36 10.76
C VAL A 170 -9.44 -11.03 9.56
N LYS A 171 -8.78 -10.23 8.75
CA LYS A 171 -7.90 -10.61 7.65
C LYS A 171 -6.62 -9.79 7.75
N VAL A 172 -5.46 -10.40 7.48
CA VAL A 172 -4.17 -9.71 7.51
C VAL A 172 -3.42 -10.01 6.23
N VAL A 173 -2.97 -8.97 5.53
CA VAL A 173 -2.11 -9.08 4.35
C VAL A 173 -0.84 -8.27 4.54
N ARG A 174 0.31 -8.80 4.11
CA ARG A 174 1.61 -8.12 4.11
C ARG A 174 1.94 -7.66 2.70
N ILE A 175 1.89 -6.36 2.48
CA ILE A 175 2.06 -5.74 1.18
C ILE A 175 3.54 -5.53 0.91
N PHE A 176 4.01 -6.01 -0.23
CA PHE A 176 5.33 -5.72 -0.77
C PHE A 176 5.29 -4.50 -1.69
N ASN A 177 6.46 -4.06 -2.20
CA ASN A 177 6.56 -2.85 -3.01
C ASN A 177 5.53 -2.85 -4.14
N THR A 178 4.67 -1.84 -4.13
CA THR A 178 3.60 -1.67 -5.09
C THR A 178 3.74 -0.33 -5.80
N TYR A 179 3.44 -0.30 -7.09
CA TYR A 179 3.50 0.89 -7.93
C TYR A 179 2.29 0.99 -8.86
N GLY A 180 2.03 2.18 -9.39
CA GLY A 180 0.93 2.43 -10.31
C GLY A 180 0.49 3.89 -10.36
N PRO A 181 -0.54 4.20 -11.15
CA PRO A 181 -1.18 5.52 -11.16
C PRO A 181 -1.64 5.96 -9.76
N ARG A 182 -1.81 7.25 -9.54
CA ARG A 182 -2.22 7.88 -8.27
C ARG A 182 -1.19 7.76 -7.12
N MET A 183 0.04 7.25 -7.39
CA MET A 183 1.15 7.47 -6.45
C MET A 183 1.41 8.97 -6.31
N HIS A 184 1.81 9.40 -5.10
CA HIS A 184 2.15 10.80 -4.89
C HIS A 184 3.47 11.12 -5.65
N PRO A 185 3.54 12.20 -6.43
CA PRO A 185 4.74 12.52 -7.24
C PRO A 185 5.99 12.79 -6.39
N GLN A 186 5.82 13.23 -5.15
CA GLN A 186 6.90 13.43 -4.17
C GLN A 186 6.85 12.34 -3.08
N ASP A 187 6.56 11.11 -3.46
CA ASP A 187 6.41 9.98 -2.56
C ASP A 187 7.75 9.51 -1.96
N GLY A 188 8.86 9.79 -2.63
CA GLY A 188 10.17 9.33 -2.20
C GLY A 188 10.47 7.87 -2.53
N ARG A 189 9.50 7.09 -3.01
CA ARG A 189 9.72 5.71 -3.45
C ARG A 189 10.32 5.66 -4.84
N VAL A 190 11.12 4.63 -5.09
CA VAL A 190 12.01 4.54 -6.27
C VAL A 190 11.29 4.69 -7.61
N VAL A 191 10.13 4.04 -7.79
CA VAL A 191 9.41 4.08 -9.09
C VAL A 191 8.89 5.49 -9.39
N SER A 192 8.19 6.14 -8.44
CA SER A 192 7.67 7.50 -8.62
C SER A 192 8.80 8.50 -8.81
N ASN A 193 9.87 8.41 -8.01
CA ASN A 193 11.01 9.31 -8.12
C ASN A 193 11.68 9.22 -9.51
N PHE A 194 11.97 8.02 -9.98
CA PHE A 194 12.63 7.83 -11.27
C PHE A 194 11.76 8.31 -12.43
N ILE A 195 10.46 8.04 -12.40
CA ILE A 195 9.54 8.52 -13.42
C ILE A 195 9.48 10.05 -13.43
N ILE A 196 9.34 10.69 -12.28
CA ILE A 196 9.29 12.16 -12.20
C ILE A 196 10.62 12.77 -12.66
N GLN A 197 11.75 12.25 -12.21
CA GLN A 197 13.06 12.73 -12.64
C GLN A 197 13.24 12.61 -14.17
N ALA A 198 12.87 11.47 -14.76
CA ALA A 198 12.93 11.26 -16.19
C ALA A 198 12.03 12.25 -16.95
N LEU A 199 10.76 12.39 -16.55
CA LEU A 199 9.79 13.26 -17.23
C LEU A 199 10.09 14.76 -17.08
N THR A 200 10.82 15.16 -16.03
CA THR A 200 11.22 16.55 -15.80
C THR A 200 12.64 16.86 -16.27
N GLY A 201 13.30 15.92 -16.98
CA GLY A 201 14.64 16.12 -17.53
C GLY A 201 15.75 16.17 -16.48
N GLN A 202 15.48 15.70 -15.26
CA GLN A 202 16.47 15.61 -14.19
C GLN A 202 17.29 14.33 -14.30
N ASP A 203 18.50 14.31 -13.74
CA ASP A 203 19.29 13.10 -13.59
C ASP A 203 18.62 12.14 -12.60
N ILE A 204 18.64 10.81 -12.87
CA ILE A 204 18.04 9.80 -12.01
C ILE A 204 19.01 9.44 -10.89
N THR A 205 18.54 9.60 -9.65
CA THR A 205 19.35 9.39 -8.46
C THR A 205 19.25 7.93 -7.97
N LEU A 206 20.37 7.21 -8.06
CA LEU A 206 20.54 5.86 -7.50
C LEU A 206 21.25 5.96 -6.15
N TYR A 207 20.75 5.22 -5.17
CA TYR A 207 21.41 5.07 -3.88
C TYR A 207 22.26 3.78 -3.86
N GLY A 208 23.49 3.85 -3.31
CA GLY A 208 24.47 2.77 -3.40
C GLY A 208 24.98 2.58 -4.82
N ASP A 209 25.30 1.35 -5.19
CA ASP A 209 25.77 0.94 -6.54
C ASP A 209 24.61 0.63 -7.52
N GLY A 210 23.37 0.64 -7.02
CA GLY A 210 22.16 0.31 -7.79
C GLY A 210 21.97 -1.19 -8.06
N LEU A 211 22.80 -2.06 -7.45
CA LEU A 211 22.70 -3.52 -7.61
C LEU A 211 21.74 -4.17 -6.61
N GLN A 212 21.29 -3.42 -5.60
CA GLN A 212 20.25 -3.90 -4.69
C GLN A 212 18.98 -4.26 -5.49
N THR A 213 18.37 -5.39 -5.12
CA THR A 213 17.19 -5.91 -5.82
C THR A 213 15.89 -5.53 -5.14
N ARG A 214 14.87 -5.32 -5.94
CA ARG A 214 13.49 -5.11 -5.49
C ARG A 214 12.53 -5.81 -6.44
N ALA A 215 11.42 -6.25 -5.88
CA ALA A 215 10.30 -6.79 -6.64
C ALA A 215 9.13 -5.81 -6.59
N PHE A 216 8.49 -5.55 -7.73
CA PHE A 216 7.45 -4.53 -7.85
C PHE A 216 6.13 -5.15 -8.33
N CYS A 217 5.08 -4.98 -7.54
CA CYS A 217 3.72 -5.42 -7.86
C CYS A 217 2.91 -4.24 -8.43
N TYR A 218 2.21 -4.47 -9.53
CA TYR A 218 1.31 -3.46 -10.06
C TYR A 218 0.04 -3.34 -9.20
N VAL A 219 -0.50 -2.15 -9.07
CA VAL A 219 -1.58 -1.82 -8.13
C VAL A 219 -2.85 -2.64 -8.35
N ASP A 220 -3.23 -2.92 -9.61
CA ASP A 220 -4.44 -3.68 -9.92
C ASP A 220 -4.33 -5.13 -9.40
N ASP A 221 -3.15 -5.75 -9.53
CA ASP A 221 -2.90 -7.08 -8.98
C ASP A 221 -3.01 -7.09 -7.46
N LEU A 222 -2.46 -6.07 -6.79
CA LEU A 222 -2.56 -5.96 -5.34
C LEU A 222 -4.00 -5.78 -4.86
N VAL A 223 -4.79 -4.92 -5.52
CA VAL A 223 -6.21 -4.70 -5.20
C VAL A 223 -7.01 -5.99 -5.38
N GLU A 224 -6.73 -6.77 -6.44
CA GLU A 224 -7.34 -8.09 -6.63
C GLU A 224 -7.00 -9.03 -5.45
N GLY A 225 -5.75 -8.99 -4.96
CA GLY A 225 -5.34 -9.75 -3.77
C GLY A 225 -6.14 -9.36 -2.52
N PHE A 226 -6.40 -8.07 -2.30
CA PHE A 226 -7.23 -7.59 -1.18
C PHE A 226 -8.67 -8.12 -1.28
N VAL A 227 -9.27 -8.01 -2.45
CA VAL A 227 -10.65 -8.47 -2.68
C VAL A 227 -10.76 -9.98 -2.48
N ARG A 228 -9.82 -10.76 -3.00
CA ARG A 228 -9.79 -12.21 -2.80
C ARG A 228 -9.59 -12.59 -1.34
N MET A 229 -8.66 -11.92 -0.62
CA MET A 229 -8.45 -12.17 0.81
C MET A 229 -9.71 -11.87 1.63
N MET A 230 -10.40 -10.75 1.33
CA MET A 230 -11.65 -10.41 2.01
C MET A 230 -12.75 -11.44 1.74
N ALA A 231 -12.76 -12.07 0.58
CA ALA A 231 -13.77 -13.06 0.18
C ALA A 231 -13.53 -14.48 0.75
N THR A 232 -12.37 -14.76 1.36
CA THR A 232 -12.08 -16.09 1.95
C THR A 232 -13.02 -16.42 3.11
N ASP A 233 -13.04 -17.68 3.52
CA ASP A 233 -13.78 -18.12 4.72
C ASP A 233 -13.26 -17.49 6.02
N GLU A 234 -13.95 -17.69 7.14
CA GLU A 234 -13.58 -17.09 8.42
C GLU A 234 -12.32 -17.71 9.04
N ALA A 235 -11.96 -18.94 8.68
CA ALA A 235 -10.77 -19.62 9.17
C ALA A 235 -9.49 -19.08 8.54
N THR A 236 -9.57 -18.51 7.34
CA THR A 236 -8.44 -17.92 6.61
C THR A 236 -8.15 -16.51 7.14
N ILE A 237 -7.33 -16.39 8.16
CA ILE A 237 -7.05 -15.10 8.84
C ILE A 237 -5.84 -14.38 8.22
N GLY A 238 -4.82 -15.12 7.82
CA GLY A 238 -3.52 -14.61 7.39
C GLY A 238 -2.43 -14.80 8.47
N PRO A 239 -1.30 -14.10 8.38
CA PRO A 239 -0.98 -13.15 7.33
C PRO A 239 -0.77 -13.81 5.97
N VAL A 240 -0.95 -13.05 4.89
CA VAL A 240 -0.67 -13.48 3.53
C VAL A 240 0.18 -12.41 2.83
N ASN A 241 1.33 -12.82 2.27
CA ASN A 241 2.16 -11.95 1.47
C ASN A 241 1.50 -11.65 0.12
N LEU A 242 1.40 -10.37 -0.23
CA LEU A 242 0.95 -9.90 -1.54
C LEU A 242 2.04 -9.05 -2.19
N GLY A 243 2.57 -9.53 -3.30
CA GLY A 243 3.65 -8.87 -4.02
C GLY A 243 4.05 -9.64 -5.27
N ASN A 244 5.03 -9.13 -5.99
CA ASN A 244 5.61 -9.80 -7.14
C ASN A 244 6.90 -10.53 -6.70
N PRO A 245 7.09 -11.83 -7.00
CA PRO A 245 8.32 -12.55 -6.65
C PRO A 245 9.48 -12.28 -7.61
N HIS A 246 9.26 -11.57 -8.73
CA HIS A 246 10.31 -11.32 -9.72
C HIS A 246 11.11 -10.07 -9.35
N GLU A 247 12.37 -10.29 -8.96
CA GLU A 247 13.30 -9.22 -8.60
C GLU A 247 14.00 -8.62 -9.82
N ILE A 248 14.23 -7.30 -9.74
CA ILE A 248 15.13 -6.58 -10.65
C ILE A 248 16.05 -5.68 -9.85
N THR A 249 17.22 -5.33 -10.41
CA THR A 249 18.08 -4.32 -9.79
C THR A 249 17.47 -2.93 -9.92
N VAL A 250 17.73 -2.06 -8.95
CA VAL A 250 17.29 -0.66 -9.00
C VAL A 250 17.86 0.07 -10.21
N LYS A 251 19.09 -0.28 -10.62
CA LYS A 251 19.71 0.21 -11.85
C LYS A 251 18.92 -0.22 -13.10
N SER A 252 18.54 -1.49 -13.21
CA SER A 252 17.73 -1.99 -14.34
C SER A 252 16.36 -1.31 -14.42
N LEU A 253 15.74 -1.01 -13.28
CA LEU A 253 14.51 -0.22 -13.24
C LEU A 253 14.71 1.18 -13.82
N ALA A 254 15.79 1.88 -13.43
CA ALA A 254 16.10 3.22 -13.95
C ALA A 254 16.33 3.20 -15.47
N GLU A 255 17.11 2.24 -15.96
CA GLU A 255 17.38 2.06 -17.39
C GLU A 255 16.09 1.79 -18.19
N ARG A 256 15.16 0.97 -17.67
CA ARG A 256 13.85 0.73 -18.30
C ARG A 256 13.00 1.99 -18.35
N ILE A 257 12.94 2.77 -17.28
CA ILE A 257 12.19 4.04 -17.24
C ILE A 257 12.76 5.03 -18.24
N ILE A 258 14.09 5.17 -18.34
CA ILE A 258 14.75 6.01 -19.36
C ILE A 258 14.35 5.55 -20.77
N ALA A 259 14.40 4.26 -21.05
CA ALA A 259 14.05 3.70 -22.36
C ALA A 259 12.58 3.95 -22.72
N ILE A 260 11.64 3.76 -21.78
CA ILE A 260 10.20 3.96 -22.01
C ILE A 260 9.86 5.44 -22.21
N THR A 261 10.47 6.34 -21.42
CA THR A 261 10.21 7.79 -21.51
C THR A 261 10.98 8.49 -22.64
N GLY A 262 12.03 7.85 -23.17
CA GLY A 262 12.96 8.48 -24.11
C GLY A 262 13.78 9.61 -23.47
N ALA A 263 13.85 9.68 -22.15
CA ALA A 263 14.56 10.72 -21.42
C ALA A 263 16.08 10.66 -21.67
N LYS A 264 16.73 11.85 -21.60
CA LYS A 264 18.19 11.97 -21.68
C LYS A 264 18.86 12.01 -20.31
N SER A 265 18.16 11.62 -19.27
CA SER A 265 18.61 11.59 -17.87
C SER A 265 19.81 10.67 -17.70
N ARG A 266 20.82 11.12 -16.96
CA ARG A 266 21.98 10.30 -16.57
C ARG A 266 21.71 9.65 -15.22
N LEU A 267 22.40 8.55 -14.92
CA LEU A 267 22.38 7.91 -13.60
C LEU A 267 23.41 8.58 -12.71
N VAL A 268 22.96 9.07 -11.54
CA VAL A 268 23.81 9.72 -10.52
C VAL A 268 23.71 8.93 -9.23
N TYR A 269 24.86 8.59 -8.64
CA TYR A 269 24.96 7.73 -7.48
C TYR A 269 25.09 8.54 -6.17
N ARG A 270 24.41 8.12 -5.11
CA ARG A 270 24.42 8.72 -3.77
C ARG A 270 24.62 7.64 -2.71
N PRO A 271 25.12 7.99 -1.50
CA PRO A 271 25.21 7.03 -0.39
C PRO A 271 23.88 6.39 -0.04
N LEU A 272 23.87 5.12 0.35
CA LEU A 272 22.66 4.43 0.84
C LEU A 272 22.10 5.11 2.09
N PRO A 273 20.77 5.25 2.20
CA PRO A 273 20.11 5.64 3.44
C PRO A 273 20.34 4.61 4.56
N GLN A 274 20.27 5.07 5.80
CA GLN A 274 20.32 4.19 6.96
C GLN A 274 19.11 3.23 6.97
N ASP A 275 19.35 1.98 7.38
CA ASP A 275 18.34 0.92 7.53
C ASP A 275 17.55 0.59 6.23
N ASP A 276 18.10 0.87 5.03
CA ASP A 276 17.47 0.44 3.79
C ASP A 276 17.79 -1.05 3.52
N PRO A 277 16.79 -1.95 3.49
CA PRO A 277 17.01 -3.38 3.35
C PRO A 277 17.74 -3.72 2.04
N MET A 278 18.67 -4.66 2.06
CA MET A 278 19.40 -5.10 0.86
C MET A 278 18.49 -5.90 -0.10
N GLN A 279 17.60 -6.74 0.42
CA GLN A 279 16.70 -7.59 -0.37
C GLN A 279 15.26 -7.52 0.16
N ARG A 280 14.29 -7.52 -0.76
CA ARG A 280 12.87 -7.56 -0.42
C ARG A 280 12.10 -8.32 -1.49
N CYS A 281 11.91 -9.64 -1.27
CA CYS A 281 11.26 -10.54 -2.20
C CYS A 281 10.21 -11.40 -1.47
N PRO A 282 8.91 -11.36 -1.85
CA PRO A 282 7.89 -12.18 -1.21
C PRO A 282 7.95 -13.64 -1.64
N ASP A 283 7.81 -14.57 -0.70
CA ASP A 283 7.20 -15.84 -1.02
C ASP A 283 5.68 -15.63 -1.11
N ILE A 284 5.09 -15.98 -2.25
CA ILE A 284 3.66 -15.85 -2.52
C ILE A 284 2.93 -17.21 -2.60
N SER A 285 3.57 -18.28 -2.16
CA SER A 285 3.01 -19.64 -2.22
C SER A 285 1.68 -19.72 -1.47
N ARG A 286 1.59 -19.06 -0.31
CA ARG A 286 0.36 -18.97 0.48
C ARG A 286 -0.75 -18.21 -0.25
N ALA A 287 -0.43 -17.09 -0.90
CA ALA A 287 -1.40 -16.36 -1.73
C ALA A 287 -1.90 -17.21 -2.89
N GLY A 288 -1.02 -17.97 -3.54
CA GLY A 288 -1.41 -18.94 -4.57
C GLY A 288 -2.36 -20.02 -4.04
N ALA A 289 -2.00 -20.64 -2.91
CA ALA A 289 -2.77 -21.75 -2.32
C ALA A 289 -4.13 -21.31 -1.75
N TRP A 290 -4.17 -20.19 -1.01
CA TRP A 290 -5.38 -19.78 -0.30
C TRP A 290 -6.29 -18.88 -1.13
N LEU A 291 -5.74 -18.05 -2.00
CA LEU A 291 -6.48 -17.04 -2.75
C LEU A 291 -6.60 -17.37 -4.25
N GLY A 292 -5.85 -18.36 -4.75
CA GLY A 292 -5.70 -18.58 -6.18
C GLY A 292 -5.11 -17.34 -6.87
N TRP A 293 -4.25 -16.58 -6.17
CA TRP A 293 -3.74 -15.29 -6.59
C TRP A 293 -2.25 -15.35 -6.95
N ALA A 294 -1.93 -14.68 -8.04
CA ALA A 294 -0.57 -14.31 -8.44
C ALA A 294 -0.63 -13.00 -9.23
N PRO A 295 0.45 -12.20 -9.25
CA PRO A 295 0.52 -11.00 -10.07
C PRO A 295 0.49 -11.37 -11.55
N LYS A 296 -0.21 -10.55 -12.37
CA LYS A 296 -0.44 -10.78 -13.80
C LYS A 296 0.13 -9.70 -14.69
N VAL A 297 0.26 -8.48 -14.17
CA VAL A 297 0.75 -7.34 -14.93
C VAL A 297 2.27 -7.36 -14.93
N ASP A 298 2.88 -7.49 -16.10
CA ASP A 298 4.32 -7.39 -16.26
C ASP A 298 4.82 -5.96 -15.96
N LEU A 299 6.11 -5.86 -15.62
CA LEU A 299 6.70 -4.60 -15.17
C LEU A 299 6.61 -3.50 -16.24
N ASP A 300 6.90 -3.80 -17.49
CA ASP A 300 6.94 -2.80 -18.56
C ASP A 300 5.55 -2.25 -18.85
N THR A 301 4.54 -3.11 -18.91
CA THR A 301 3.13 -2.69 -19.02
C THR A 301 2.70 -1.80 -17.86
N GLY A 302 3.04 -2.17 -16.63
CA GLY A 302 2.73 -1.38 -15.44
C GLY A 302 3.46 -0.03 -15.43
N LEU A 303 4.74 0.00 -15.83
CA LEU A 303 5.51 1.24 -15.97
C LEU A 303 4.93 2.17 -17.01
N GLN A 304 4.57 1.67 -18.20
CA GLN A 304 3.94 2.48 -19.24
C GLN A 304 2.66 3.17 -18.75
N ARG A 305 1.77 2.42 -18.07
CA ARG A 305 0.55 2.99 -17.48
C ARG A 305 0.83 4.02 -16.40
N THR A 306 1.86 3.79 -15.58
CA THR A 306 2.24 4.69 -14.50
C THR A 306 2.87 5.97 -15.06
N ILE A 307 3.74 5.86 -16.07
CA ILE A 307 4.36 6.99 -16.77
C ILE A 307 3.27 7.85 -17.42
N ALA A 308 2.36 7.25 -18.19
CA ALA A 308 1.26 7.98 -18.83
C ALA A 308 0.36 8.75 -17.82
N TYR A 309 0.20 8.23 -16.61
CA TYR A 309 -0.46 8.96 -15.53
C TYR A 309 0.34 10.18 -15.08
N PHE A 310 1.64 10.04 -14.84
CA PHE A 310 2.48 11.15 -14.40
C PHE A 310 2.68 12.21 -15.48
N GLU A 311 2.74 11.84 -16.76
CA GLU A 311 2.76 12.79 -17.88
C GLU A 311 1.53 13.70 -17.85
N LYS A 312 0.33 13.11 -17.73
CA LYS A 312 -0.92 13.87 -17.61
C LYS A 312 -0.93 14.75 -16.36
N LEU A 313 -0.48 14.23 -15.22
CA LEU A 313 -0.42 14.97 -13.96
C LEU A 313 0.50 16.19 -14.06
N LEU A 314 1.66 16.05 -14.67
CA LEU A 314 2.62 17.15 -14.85
C LEU A 314 2.10 18.18 -15.86
N ALA A 315 1.45 17.75 -16.94
CA ALA A 315 0.87 18.66 -17.93
C ALA A 315 -0.30 19.51 -17.36
N THR A 316 -0.98 19.04 -16.32
CA THR A 316 -2.10 19.76 -15.68
C THR A 316 -1.67 20.64 -14.50
N ARG A 317 -0.41 20.55 -14.04
CA ARG A 317 0.13 21.48 -13.03
C ARG A 317 0.54 22.77 -13.75
N PRO A 318 -0.01 23.95 -13.38
CA PRO A 318 0.57 25.19 -13.83
C PRO A 318 2.02 25.23 -13.32
N GLU A 319 2.95 25.61 -14.21
CA GLU A 319 4.33 25.90 -13.81
C GLU A 319 4.30 26.79 -12.57
N ALA A 320 4.85 26.28 -11.47
CA ALA A 320 5.08 27.10 -10.28
C ALA A 320 6.14 28.14 -10.70
N ALA A 321 5.67 29.37 -10.95
CA ALA A 321 6.49 30.54 -11.22
C ALA A 321 7.37 30.88 -10.01
#